data_e3a4ce18eb4a5fb9a7eb115ffc8dce19
#
_entry.id   e3a4ce18eb4a5fb9a7eb115ffc8dce19
#
_cell.length_a   1.000
_cell.length_b   1.000
_cell.length_c   1.000
_cell.angle_alpha   90.00
_cell.angle_beta   90.00
_cell.angle_gamma   90.00
#
_symmetry.space_group_name_H-M   'P 1'
#
loop_
_entity.id
_entity.type
_entity.pdbx_description
1 polymer ?
#
loop_
_entity_poly.entity_id
_entity_poly.type
_entity_poly.pdbx_seq_one_letter_code
_entity_poly.pdbx_strand_id
1 'polypeptide(L)'
;LKFKEKADYADGRETDLTGAEAYGIYGAEVVDHLARVGGKPMFSAQVERLMLGEVEELWDTAAIAMYPSRKAMLEMMNSAAYQASAVHRTAGLAGQLNIELVKPVGALLTPKDG
;
A
#
# COMPACT_ATOMS: atom_id res chain seq x y z
N LEU A 1 1.70 -7.72 -0.01
CA LEU A 1 2.89 -7.01 0.48
C LEU A 1 3.75 -7.94 1.30
N LYS A 2 5.03 -7.89 1.06
CA LYS A 2 6.02 -8.60 1.87
C LYS A 2 6.97 -7.58 2.47
N PHE A 3 7.15 -7.61 3.78
CA PHE A 3 7.99 -6.65 4.47
C PHE A 3 9.41 -7.17 4.63
N LYS A 4 10.37 -6.25 4.59
CA LYS A 4 11.73 -6.56 5.01
C LYS A 4 11.75 -6.76 6.52
N GLU A 5 12.67 -7.58 7.01
CA GLU A 5 12.82 -7.75 8.45
C GLU A 5 13.27 -6.43 9.08
N LYS A 6 14.24 -5.76 8.47
CA LYS A 6 14.71 -4.45 8.89
C LYS A 6 14.58 -3.48 7.72
N ALA A 7 14.11 -2.28 8.00
CA ALA A 7 13.99 -1.25 6.98
C ALA A 7 15.36 -0.90 6.41
N ASP A 8 15.39 -0.63 5.10
CA ASP A 8 16.63 -0.30 4.39
C ASP A 8 16.35 0.89 3.48
N TYR A 9 16.77 2.06 3.92
CA TYR A 9 16.52 3.29 3.17
C TYR A 9 17.55 3.50 2.09
N ALA A 10 17.08 3.87 0.91
CA ALA A 10 17.95 4.05 -0.26
C ALA A 10 18.98 5.16 -0.07
N ASP A 11 18.71 6.13 0.80
CA ASP A 11 19.64 7.22 1.07
C ASP A 11 20.72 6.84 2.08
N GLY A 12 20.70 5.61 2.58
CA GLY A 12 21.74 5.13 3.49
C GLY A 12 21.57 5.53 4.94
N ARG A 13 20.46 6.20 5.30
CA ARG A 13 20.24 6.58 6.70
C ARG A 13 20.17 5.35 7.58
N GLU A 14 20.69 5.48 8.80
CA GLU A 14 20.55 4.43 9.78
C GLU A 14 19.15 4.47 10.40
N THR A 15 18.63 3.28 10.73
CA THR A 15 17.31 3.18 11.34
C THR A 15 17.21 1.89 12.12
N ASP A 16 16.43 1.91 13.19
CA ASP A 16 16.12 0.71 13.96
C ASP A 16 14.74 0.18 13.61
N LEU A 17 14.06 0.78 12.63
CA LEU A 17 12.73 0.37 12.24
C LEU A 17 12.75 -0.99 11.55
N THR A 18 11.71 -1.78 11.80
CA THR A 18 11.46 -2.97 10.98
C THR A 18 10.89 -2.51 9.64
N GLY A 19 10.89 -3.42 8.67
CA GLY A 19 10.25 -3.13 7.38
C GLY A 19 8.79 -2.78 7.55
N ALA A 20 8.07 -3.51 8.40
CA ALA A 20 6.66 -3.25 8.67
C ALA A 20 6.45 -1.87 9.28
N GLU A 21 7.33 -1.46 10.20
CA GLU A 21 7.24 -0.15 10.83
C GLU A 21 7.48 0.98 9.82
N ALA A 22 8.46 0.82 8.96
CA ALA A 22 8.72 1.81 7.91
C ALA A 22 7.53 1.92 6.96
N TYR A 23 6.99 0.79 6.54
CA TYR A 23 5.80 0.79 5.68
C TYR A 23 4.61 1.45 6.39
N GLY A 24 4.52 1.29 7.71
CA GLY A 24 3.47 1.93 8.52
C GLY A 24 3.51 3.45 8.44
N ILE A 25 4.71 4.04 8.36
CA ILE A 25 4.84 5.48 8.18
C ILE A 25 4.23 5.88 6.83
N TYR A 26 4.59 5.14 5.78
CA TYR A 26 4.00 5.37 4.46
C TYR A 26 2.48 5.23 4.50
N GLY A 27 1.99 4.18 5.14
CA GLY A 27 0.56 3.91 5.23
C GLY A 27 -0.22 5.03 5.90
N ALA A 28 0.35 5.63 6.93
CA ALA A 28 -0.29 6.75 7.61
C ALA A 28 -0.34 7.99 6.73
N GLU A 29 0.69 8.22 5.92
CA GLU A 29 0.78 9.40 5.08
C GLU A 29 0.02 9.27 3.76
N VAL A 30 -0.06 8.06 3.21
CA VAL A 30 -0.69 7.85 1.91
C VAL A 30 -2.18 8.14 1.92
N VAL A 31 -2.82 8.06 3.07
CA VAL A 31 -4.25 8.37 3.21
C VAL A 31 -4.54 9.78 2.69
N ASP A 32 -3.70 10.74 3.06
CA ASP A 32 -3.87 12.13 2.61
C ASP A 32 -3.59 12.28 1.12
N HIS A 33 -2.61 11.57 0.61
CA HIS A 33 -2.30 11.61 -0.83
C HIS A 33 -3.44 11.02 -1.65
N LEU A 34 -4.04 9.94 -1.17
CA LEU A 34 -5.21 9.35 -1.81
C LEU A 34 -6.37 10.32 -1.81
N ALA A 35 -6.65 10.95 -0.66
CA ALA A 35 -7.77 11.87 -0.52
C ALA A 35 -7.68 13.04 -1.51
N ARG A 36 -6.46 13.54 -1.76
CA ARG A 36 -6.26 14.66 -2.67
C ARG A 36 -6.69 14.36 -4.10
N VAL A 37 -6.65 13.10 -4.50
CA VAL A 37 -7.04 12.70 -5.86
C VAL A 37 -8.38 11.97 -5.89
N GLY A 38 -9.14 12.02 -4.78
CA GLY A 38 -10.46 11.41 -4.70
C GLY A 38 -10.46 9.93 -4.41
N GLY A 39 -9.33 9.38 -4.02
CA GLY A 39 -9.21 7.98 -3.64
C GLY A 39 -9.32 7.77 -2.15
N LYS A 40 -9.28 6.52 -1.73
CA LYS A 40 -9.24 6.19 -0.31
C LYS A 40 -8.79 4.76 -0.07
N PRO A 41 -8.20 4.48 1.10
CA PRO A 41 -7.95 3.10 1.48
C PRO A 41 -9.28 2.44 1.81
N MET A 42 -9.50 1.24 1.32
CA MET A 42 -10.75 0.53 1.53
C MET A 42 -10.63 -0.54 2.60
N PHE A 43 -9.48 -1.21 2.66
CA PHE A 43 -9.33 -2.37 3.51
C PHE A 43 -7.89 -2.79 3.56
N SER A 44 -7.41 -3.23 4.72
CA SER A 44 -6.14 -3.94 4.80
C SER A 44 -6.20 -4.91 5.97
N ALA A 45 -5.45 -6.01 5.84
CA ALA A 45 -5.42 -7.03 6.87
C ALA A 45 -4.15 -7.84 6.77
N GLN A 46 -3.74 -8.41 7.88
CA GLN A 46 -2.61 -9.32 7.93
C GLN A 46 -3.02 -10.65 7.33
N VAL A 47 -2.12 -11.23 6.56
CA VAL A 47 -2.31 -12.58 6.03
C VAL A 47 -2.00 -13.56 7.15
N GLU A 48 -2.92 -14.47 7.41
CA GLU A 48 -2.75 -15.45 8.48
C GLU A 48 -2.22 -16.77 7.95
N ARG A 49 -2.90 -17.33 6.96
CA ARG A 49 -2.51 -18.63 6.41
C ARG A 49 -3.15 -18.85 5.05
N LEU A 50 -2.58 -19.75 4.28
CA LEU A 50 -3.19 -20.21 3.04
C LEU A 50 -4.25 -21.25 3.39
N MET A 51 -5.50 -20.96 3.08
CA MET A 51 -6.60 -21.89 3.37
C MET A 51 -6.78 -22.95 2.30
N LEU A 52 -6.50 -22.60 1.05
CA LEU A 52 -6.71 -23.49 -0.07
C LEU A 52 -5.86 -23.05 -1.24
N GLY A 53 -5.31 -23.99 -1.98
CA GLY A 53 -4.51 -23.71 -3.16
C GLY A 53 -3.02 -23.85 -2.90
N GLU A 54 -2.22 -23.28 -3.80
CA GLU A 54 -0.78 -23.34 -3.70
C GLU A 54 -0.18 -21.97 -3.98
N VAL A 55 0.88 -21.64 -3.28
CA VAL A 55 1.61 -20.40 -3.47
C VAL A 55 3.07 -20.67 -3.10
N GLU A 56 4.00 -20.07 -3.84
CA GLU A 56 5.41 -20.27 -3.55
C GLU A 56 5.80 -19.72 -2.18
N GLU A 57 5.23 -18.56 -1.84
CA GLU A 57 5.54 -17.90 -0.60
C GLU A 57 4.33 -17.08 -0.16
N LEU A 58 3.96 -17.18 1.09
CA LEU A 58 2.85 -16.40 1.62
C LEU A 58 3.39 -15.08 2.17
N TRP A 59 2.83 -13.98 1.67
CA TRP A 59 3.27 -12.65 2.08
C TRP A 59 2.46 -12.13 3.26
N ASP A 60 2.80 -10.95 3.75
CA ASP A 60 2.42 -10.50 5.09
C ASP A 60 1.08 -9.79 5.16
N THR A 61 0.73 -9.00 4.15
CA THR A 61 -0.43 -8.11 4.22
C THR A 61 -1.11 -8.00 2.87
N ALA A 62 -2.43 -7.99 2.90
CA ALA A 62 -3.25 -7.65 1.73
C ALA A 62 -3.91 -6.30 2.00
N ALA A 63 -3.99 -5.44 0.99
CA ALA A 63 -4.61 -4.14 1.11
C ALA A 63 -5.33 -3.78 -0.18
N ILE A 64 -6.42 -3.05 -0.05
CA ILE A 64 -7.19 -2.58 -1.19
C ILE A 64 -7.33 -1.06 -1.08
N ALA A 65 -6.92 -0.36 -2.13
CA ALA A 65 -7.10 1.09 -2.22
C ALA A 65 -7.97 1.40 -3.43
N MET A 66 -8.82 2.41 -3.31
CA MET A 66 -9.67 2.84 -4.40
C MET A 66 -9.15 4.13 -4.99
N TYR A 67 -9.08 4.16 -6.32
CA TYR A 67 -8.77 5.37 -7.08
C TYR A 67 -9.95 5.62 -8.03
N PRO A 68 -10.36 6.88 -8.22
CA PRO A 68 -11.46 7.16 -9.15
C PRO A 68 -11.09 6.88 -10.60
N SER A 69 -9.79 6.87 -10.93
CA SER A 69 -9.31 6.58 -12.28
C SER A 69 -7.82 6.24 -12.22
N ARG A 70 -7.31 5.65 -13.29
CA ARG A 70 -5.86 5.44 -13.43
C ARG A 70 -5.12 6.77 -13.45
N LYS A 71 -5.73 7.78 -14.08
CA LYS A 71 -5.14 9.12 -14.14
C LYS A 71 -4.95 9.69 -12.74
N ALA A 72 -5.95 9.53 -11.86
CA ALA A 72 -5.85 10.00 -10.48
C ALA A 72 -4.70 9.32 -9.74
N MET A 73 -4.54 8.02 -9.93
CA MET A 73 -3.43 7.28 -9.31
C MET A 73 -2.08 7.84 -9.80
N LEU A 74 -1.94 8.06 -11.10
CA LEU A 74 -0.70 8.59 -11.66
C LEU A 74 -0.42 10.01 -11.17
N GLU A 75 -1.44 10.84 -11.05
CA GLU A 75 -1.28 12.18 -10.50
C GLU A 75 -0.77 12.13 -9.07
N MET A 76 -1.32 11.23 -8.26
CA MET A 76 -0.84 11.04 -6.90
C MET A 76 0.62 10.60 -6.88
N MET A 77 0.93 9.55 -7.64
CA MET A 77 2.27 8.96 -7.63
C MET A 77 3.34 9.92 -8.13
N ASN A 78 2.98 10.84 -9.03
CA ASN A 78 3.92 11.81 -9.57
C ASN A 78 4.03 13.08 -8.74
N SER A 79 3.23 13.22 -7.68
CA SER A 79 3.30 14.41 -6.83
C SER A 79 4.55 14.36 -5.94
N ALA A 80 5.10 15.54 -5.65
CA ALA A 80 6.26 15.64 -4.77
C ALA A 80 5.94 15.15 -3.36
N ALA A 81 4.73 15.41 -2.89
CA ALA A 81 4.29 14.97 -1.57
C ALA A 81 4.27 13.45 -1.46
N TYR A 82 3.72 12.76 -2.47
CA TYR A 82 3.73 11.30 -2.48
C TYR A 82 5.15 10.76 -2.53
N GLN A 83 5.99 11.33 -3.38
CA GLN A 83 7.38 10.89 -3.54
C GLN A 83 8.14 10.96 -2.20
N ALA A 84 7.87 11.97 -1.40
CA ALA A 84 8.49 12.10 -0.08
C ALA A 84 8.05 10.98 0.87
N SER A 85 6.81 10.52 0.77
CA SER A 85 6.31 9.41 1.58
C SER A 85 6.79 8.05 1.06
N ALA A 86 6.98 7.94 -0.25
CA ALA A 86 7.32 6.67 -0.90
C ALA A 86 8.67 6.12 -0.46
N VAL A 87 9.55 6.94 0.09
CA VAL A 87 10.84 6.45 0.61
C VAL A 87 10.64 5.44 1.73
N HIS A 88 9.61 5.62 2.54
CA HIS A 88 9.28 4.68 3.63
C HIS A 88 8.70 3.37 3.10
N ARG A 89 7.89 3.46 2.05
CA ARG A 89 7.35 2.29 1.38
C ARG A 89 8.48 1.43 0.81
N THR A 90 9.38 2.04 0.06
CA THR A 90 10.52 1.35 -0.53
C THR A 90 11.44 0.77 0.53
N ALA A 91 11.67 1.50 1.60
CA ALA A 91 12.53 1.03 2.69
C ALA A 91 11.98 -0.20 3.38
N GLY A 92 10.65 -0.33 3.44
CA GLY A 92 10.01 -1.39 4.20
C GLY A 92 9.63 -2.63 3.40
N LEU A 93 9.49 -2.53 2.08
CA LEU A 93 8.98 -3.64 1.28
C LEU A 93 10.07 -4.50 0.67
N ALA A 94 9.97 -5.80 0.90
CA ALA A 94 10.76 -6.80 0.19
C ALA A 94 10.04 -7.25 -1.08
N GLY A 95 8.72 -7.12 -1.13
CA GLY A 95 7.94 -7.48 -2.32
C GLY A 95 6.58 -6.82 -2.32
N GLN A 96 6.06 -6.57 -3.51
CA GLN A 96 4.74 -5.99 -3.69
C GLN A 96 4.17 -6.45 -5.01
N LEU A 97 2.91 -6.85 -4.98
CA LEU A 97 2.13 -7.09 -6.17
C LEU A 97 1.00 -6.08 -6.18
N ASN A 98 0.88 -5.35 -7.28
CA ASN A 98 -0.21 -4.41 -7.48
C ASN A 98 -1.11 -4.97 -8.55
N ILE A 99 -2.33 -5.30 -8.15
CA ILE A 99 -3.30 -5.91 -9.06
C ILE A 99 -4.46 -4.96 -9.21
N GLU A 100 -4.77 -4.58 -10.44
CA GLU A 100 -5.91 -3.72 -10.70
C GLU A 100 -7.18 -4.54 -10.69
N LEU A 101 -8.18 -4.06 -9.95
CA LEU A 101 -9.50 -4.66 -9.88
C LEU A 101 -10.50 -3.68 -10.47
N VAL A 102 -11.45 -4.21 -11.24
CA VAL A 102 -12.50 -3.39 -11.85
C VAL A 102 -13.87 -3.99 -11.55
N LYS A 103 -14.91 -3.16 -11.68
CA LYS A 103 -16.30 -3.58 -11.48
C LYS A 103 -16.53 -4.24 -10.12
N PRO A 104 -16.21 -3.52 -9.03
CA PRO A 104 -16.38 -4.11 -7.71
C PRO A 104 -17.84 -4.33 -7.39
N VAL A 105 -18.10 -5.39 -6.62
CA VAL A 105 -19.42 -5.63 -6.05
C VAL A 105 -19.26 -5.80 -4.56
N GLY A 106 -20.24 -5.35 -3.80
CA GLY A 106 -20.20 -5.47 -2.35
C GLY A 106 -20.11 -4.12 -1.66
N ALA A 107 -20.63 -4.05 -0.46
CA ALA A 107 -20.75 -2.81 0.29
C ALA A 107 -19.42 -2.13 0.59
N LEU A 108 -18.37 -2.92 0.86
CA LEU A 108 -17.07 -2.36 1.22
C LEU A 108 -16.38 -1.66 0.05
N LEU A 109 -16.64 -2.12 -1.17
CA LEU A 109 -15.94 -1.64 -2.35
C LEU A 109 -16.73 -0.64 -3.16
N THR A 110 -18.02 -0.52 -2.90
CA THR A 110 -18.88 0.39 -3.63
C THR A 110 -18.91 1.73 -2.91
N PRO A 111 -18.43 2.79 -3.52
CA PRO A 111 -18.47 4.09 -2.88
C PRO A 111 -19.90 4.50 -2.72
N LYS A 112 -20.28 4.88 -1.50
CA LYS A 112 -21.55 5.31 -1.28
C LYS A 112 -21.52 6.74 -1.39
N ASP A 113 -22.08 7.25 -2.14
CA ASP A 113 -22.05 8.50 -2.22
C ASP A 113 -21.93 9.12 -1.26
N GLY A 114 -21.71 8.83 -1.02
CA GLY A 114 -21.33 9.59 -0.04
C GLY A 114 -20.87 9.79 0.04
#